data_ebad04700e55d99a0737f6ee6f6e13be
#
_entry.id   ebad04700e55d99a0737f6ee6f6e13be
#
_cell.length_a   1.000
_cell.length_b   1.000
_cell.length_c   1.000
_cell.angle_alpha   90.00
_cell.angle_beta   90.00
_cell.angle_gamma   90.00
#
_symmetry.space_group_name_H-M   'P 1'
#
loop_
_entity.id
_entity.type
_entity.pdbx_description
1 polymer ?
#
loop_
_entity_poly.entity_id
_entity_poly.type
_entity_poly.pdbx_seq_one_letter_code
_entity_poly.pdbx_strand_id
1 'polypeptide(L)'
;FEELLPTIYDGLELIDKAIGTVEYSDVLKKEFSKFPSESIDYGIMEKAKNIYVIPGNFGWDDVGSWLSLERINKTNLDGNIIAGNVITVKTTNSIIQGTNKLIATIGLEDIIIVDTEDALLICNKDNTQDVKEVIANLKESNRKEYL
;
A
#
# COMPACT_ATOMS: atom_id res chain seq x y z
N PHE A 1 3.89 -20.59 -14.10
CA PHE A 1 2.71 -20.97 -13.30
C PHE A 1 2.44 -22.48 -13.37
N GLU A 2 2.38 -23.08 -14.55
CA GLU A 2 2.05 -24.48 -14.77
C GLU A 2 2.83 -25.44 -13.85
N GLU A 3 4.14 -25.29 -13.77
CA GLU A 3 5.01 -26.17 -12.96
C GLU A 3 5.01 -25.85 -11.45
N LEU A 4 4.94 -24.55 -11.09
CA LEU A 4 5.20 -24.12 -9.71
C LEU A 4 3.93 -23.78 -8.93
N LEU A 5 2.87 -23.39 -9.61
CA LEU A 5 1.57 -23.03 -9.03
C LEU A 5 0.41 -23.62 -9.86
N PRO A 6 0.33 -24.97 -10.01
CA PRO A 6 -0.62 -25.62 -10.89
C PRO A 6 -2.08 -25.28 -10.58
N THR A 7 -2.45 -25.16 -9.30
CA THR A 7 -3.83 -24.77 -8.90
C THR A 7 -4.22 -23.41 -9.44
N ILE A 8 -3.29 -22.45 -9.44
CA ILE A 8 -3.53 -21.12 -10.01
C ILE A 8 -3.60 -21.22 -11.53
N TYR A 9 -2.68 -21.98 -12.15
CA TYR A 9 -2.64 -22.16 -13.60
C TYR A 9 -3.94 -22.74 -14.14
N ASP A 10 -4.41 -23.84 -13.57
CA ASP A 10 -5.65 -24.51 -13.97
C ASP A 10 -6.88 -23.58 -13.85
N GLY A 11 -6.94 -22.81 -12.75
CA GLY A 11 -8.01 -21.84 -12.56
C GLY A 11 -7.94 -20.66 -13.55
N LEU A 12 -6.75 -20.17 -13.88
CA LEU A 12 -6.56 -19.12 -14.90
C LEU A 12 -6.97 -19.61 -16.29
N GLU A 13 -6.67 -20.88 -16.65
CA GLU A 13 -7.13 -21.50 -17.89
C GLU A 13 -8.68 -21.51 -18.02
N LEU A 14 -9.38 -21.80 -16.91
CA LEU A 14 -10.82 -21.77 -16.88
C LEU A 14 -11.38 -20.34 -17.01
N ILE A 15 -10.74 -19.38 -16.34
CA ILE A 15 -11.10 -17.97 -16.43
C ILE A 15 -10.89 -17.44 -17.85
N ASP A 16 -9.76 -17.77 -18.46
CA ASP A 16 -9.42 -17.35 -19.84
C ASP A 16 -10.47 -17.84 -20.85
N LYS A 17 -10.87 -19.12 -20.76
CA LYS A 17 -11.93 -19.71 -21.61
C LYS A 17 -13.30 -19.03 -21.43
N ALA A 18 -13.56 -18.42 -20.28
CA ALA A 18 -14.82 -17.73 -20.00
C ALA A 18 -14.82 -16.26 -20.46
N ILE A 19 -13.66 -15.68 -20.80
CA ILE A 19 -13.58 -14.29 -21.24
C ILE A 19 -14.49 -14.04 -22.45
N GLY A 20 -15.30 -13.00 -22.36
CA GLY A 20 -16.25 -12.64 -23.42
C GLY A 20 -17.56 -13.43 -23.40
N THR A 21 -17.76 -14.35 -22.46
CA THR A 21 -19.02 -15.07 -22.25
C THR A 21 -19.87 -14.43 -21.12
N VAL A 22 -21.15 -14.79 -21.06
CA VAL A 22 -22.05 -14.36 -19.97
C VAL A 22 -21.66 -14.97 -18.61
N GLU A 23 -20.93 -16.07 -18.62
CA GLU A 23 -20.52 -16.83 -17.44
C GLU A 23 -19.22 -16.31 -16.81
N TYR A 24 -18.53 -15.37 -17.45
CA TYR A 24 -17.21 -14.88 -17.02
C TYR A 24 -17.17 -14.47 -15.54
N SER A 25 -18.14 -13.68 -15.10
CA SER A 25 -18.17 -13.15 -13.73
C SER A 25 -18.27 -14.27 -12.68
N ASP A 26 -19.07 -15.28 -12.95
CA ASP A 26 -19.28 -16.40 -12.04
C ASP A 26 -18.07 -17.33 -12.02
N VAL A 27 -17.49 -17.61 -13.20
CA VAL A 27 -16.27 -18.42 -13.33
C VAL A 27 -15.12 -17.73 -12.62
N LEU A 28 -14.90 -16.42 -12.86
CA LEU A 28 -13.86 -15.64 -12.21
C LEU A 28 -13.99 -15.73 -10.69
N LYS A 29 -15.15 -15.43 -10.13
CA LYS A 29 -15.38 -15.45 -8.69
C LYS A 29 -15.15 -16.84 -8.10
N LYS A 30 -15.65 -17.88 -8.76
CA LYS A 30 -15.52 -19.27 -8.34
C LYS A 30 -14.06 -19.75 -8.34
N GLU A 31 -13.34 -19.53 -9.43
CA GLU A 31 -11.96 -20.04 -9.56
C GLU A 31 -11.00 -19.20 -8.71
N PHE A 32 -11.13 -17.86 -8.72
CA PHE A 32 -10.28 -16.98 -7.92
C PHE A 32 -10.39 -17.26 -6.40
N SER A 33 -11.55 -17.65 -5.90
CA SER A 33 -11.75 -18.00 -4.49
C SER A 33 -11.00 -19.26 -4.04
N LYS A 34 -10.53 -20.08 -4.98
CA LYS A 34 -9.74 -21.30 -4.71
C LYS A 34 -8.24 -21.04 -4.68
N PHE A 35 -7.80 -19.88 -5.18
CA PHE A 35 -6.37 -19.61 -5.28
C PHE A 35 -5.76 -19.46 -3.89
N PRO A 36 -4.59 -20.09 -3.66
CA PRO A 36 -3.82 -19.84 -2.46
C PRO A 36 -3.37 -18.38 -2.42
N SER A 37 -3.33 -17.79 -1.23
CA SER A 37 -2.77 -16.45 -1.01
C SER A 37 -1.25 -16.54 -1.02
N GLU A 38 -0.67 -16.57 -2.21
CA GLU A 38 0.78 -16.70 -2.45
C GLU A 38 1.25 -15.56 -3.35
N SER A 39 2.34 -14.86 -2.97
CA SER A 39 2.93 -13.86 -3.84
C SER A 39 3.68 -14.52 -4.99
N ILE A 40 3.80 -13.83 -6.13
CA ILE A 40 4.59 -14.30 -7.26
C ILE A 40 6.07 -14.48 -6.89
N ASP A 41 6.58 -13.67 -5.95
CA ASP A 41 7.96 -13.75 -5.48
C ASP A 41 8.23 -15.10 -4.82
N TYR A 42 7.45 -15.49 -3.82
CA TYR A 42 7.60 -16.76 -3.12
C TYR A 42 7.10 -17.96 -3.93
N GLY A 43 6.03 -17.79 -4.68
CA GLY A 43 5.42 -18.87 -5.46
C GLY A 43 6.22 -19.25 -6.69
N ILE A 44 6.88 -18.30 -7.33
CA ILE A 44 7.57 -18.49 -8.62
C ILE A 44 9.01 -18.01 -8.59
N MET A 45 9.24 -16.72 -8.25
CA MET A 45 10.55 -16.09 -8.48
C MET A 45 11.67 -16.77 -7.68
N GLU A 46 11.45 -17.11 -6.42
CA GLU A 46 12.45 -17.81 -5.60
C GLU A 46 12.70 -19.26 -6.04
N LYS A 47 11.75 -19.89 -6.72
CA LYS A 47 11.81 -21.30 -7.13
C LYS A 47 12.26 -21.50 -8.56
N ALA A 48 12.06 -20.51 -9.42
CA ALA A 48 12.39 -20.60 -10.85
C ALA A 48 13.90 -20.55 -11.08
N LYS A 49 14.39 -21.40 -12.00
CA LYS A 49 15.82 -21.50 -12.34
C LYS A 49 16.22 -20.70 -13.58
N ASN A 50 15.24 -20.16 -14.29
CA ASN A 50 15.41 -19.50 -15.60
C ASN A 50 14.95 -18.04 -15.56
N ILE A 51 15.37 -17.30 -14.54
CA ILE A 51 15.07 -15.88 -14.38
C ILE A 51 16.14 -15.05 -15.07
N TYR A 52 15.70 -14.06 -15.85
CA TYR A 52 16.56 -13.04 -16.44
C TYR A 52 16.24 -11.70 -15.81
N VAL A 53 17.27 -10.95 -15.46
CA VAL A 53 17.15 -9.61 -14.86
C VAL A 53 17.81 -8.60 -15.78
N ILE A 54 17.07 -7.55 -16.13
CA ILE A 54 17.60 -6.40 -16.87
C ILE A 54 17.69 -5.24 -15.87
N PRO A 55 18.90 -4.79 -15.50
CA PRO A 55 19.08 -3.61 -14.65
C PRO A 55 18.49 -2.37 -15.34
N GLY A 56 17.65 -1.63 -14.63
CA GLY A 56 17.05 -0.40 -15.13
C GLY A 56 17.38 0.78 -14.21
N ASN A 57 17.58 1.96 -14.80
CA ASN A 57 17.75 3.22 -14.07
C ASN A 57 16.87 4.29 -14.72
N PHE A 58 15.57 4.21 -14.45
CA PHE A 58 14.55 5.09 -15.04
C PHE A 58 13.75 5.86 -13.98
N GLY A 59 14.28 5.95 -12.75
CA GLY A 59 13.66 6.70 -11.66
C GLY A 59 12.38 6.10 -11.10
N TRP A 60 12.20 4.77 -11.21
CA TRP A 60 11.06 4.10 -10.61
C TRP A 60 11.18 4.05 -9.09
N ASP A 61 10.08 4.33 -8.41
CA ASP A 61 9.95 4.19 -6.96
C ASP A 61 8.66 3.43 -6.63
N ASP A 62 8.78 2.43 -5.75
CA ASP A 62 7.63 1.72 -5.22
C ASP A 62 7.05 2.52 -4.03
N VAL A 63 6.03 3.33 -4.30
CA VAL A 63 5.35 4.15 -3.28
C VAL A 63 4.48 3.27 -2.38
N GLY A 64 5.11 2.30 -1.72
CA GLY A 64 4.45 1.34 -0.82
C GLY A 64 4.29 1.83 0.63
N SER A 65 4.83 2.98 0.98
CA SER A 65 4.74 3.55 2.33
C SER A 65 4.75 5.08 2.30
N TRP A 66 4.29 5.72 3.39
CA TRP A 66 4.34 7.18 3.53
C TRP A 66 5.77 7.73 3.44
N LEU A 67 6.78 6.99 3.92
CA LEU A 67 8.19 7.37 3.80
C LEU A 67 8.69 7.44 2.35
N SER A 68 8.05 6.73 1.43
CA SER A 68 8.38 6.82 0.00
C SER A 68 8.14 8.23 -0.55
N LEU A 69 7.25 9.00 0.06
CA LEU A 69 6.98 10.38 -0.34
C LEU A 69 8.22 11.27 -0.20
N GLU A 70 9.16 10.96 0.70
CA GLU A 70 10.40 11.72 0.86
C GLU A 70 11.32 11.64 -0.37
N ARG A 71 11.25 10.54 -1.08
CA ARG A 71 12.06 10.33 -2.29
C ARG A 71 11.52 11.03 -3.51
N ILE A 72 10.20 11.27 -3.56
CA ILE A 72 9.50 11.79 -4.74
C ILE A 72 9.00 13.22 -4.58
N ASN A 73 8.93 13.75 -3.35
CA ASN A 73 8.46 15.11 -3.08
C ASN A 73 9.60 16.02 -2.61
N LYS A 74 9.42 17.31 -2.85
CA LYS A 74 10.30 18.34 -2.31
C LYS A 74 9.88 18.70 -0.89
N THR A 75 10.85 18.80 0.00
CA THR A 75 10.66 19.30 1.36
C THR A 75 10.71 20.83 1.39
N ASN A 76 10.07 21.45 2.39
CA ASN A 76 10.29 22.85 2.73
C ASN A 76 11.64 23.06 3.48
N LEU A 77 11.92 24.30 3.93
CA LEU A 77 13.18 24.63 4.62
C LEU A 77 13.38 23.88 5.94
N ASP A 78 12.29 23.44 6.59
CA ASP A 78 12.30 22.68 7.83
C ASP A 78 12.32 21.15 7.58
N GLY A 79 12.48 20.72 6.33
CA GLY A 79 12.46 19.31 5.95
C GLY A 79 11.08 18.67 5.92
N ASN A 80 9.99 19.45 5.98
CA ASN A 80 8.64 18.90 5.97
C ASN A 80 8.10 18.73 4.55
N ILE A 81 7.32 17.68 4.34
CA ILE A 81 6.44 17.49 3.16
C ILE A 81 5.04 17.84 3.59
N ILE A 82 4.46 18.83 2.96
CA ILE A 82 3.15 19.38 3.35
C ILE A 82 2.21 19.37 2.15
N ALA A 83 1.02 18.80 2.34
CA ALA A 83 -0.09 18.91 1.42
C ALA A 83 -1.38 19.22 2.17
N GLY A 84 -2.20 20.13 1.62
CA GLY A 84 -3.44 20.58 2.25
C GLY A 84 -3.30 21.88 3.04
N ASN A 85 -4.26 22.13 3.93
CA ASN A 85 -4.33 23.35 4.75
C ASN A 85 -3.56 23.16 6.07
N VAL A 86 -2.27 23.50 6.08
CA VAL A 86 -1.36 23.17 7.19
C VAL A 86 -0.57 24.40 7.65
N ILE A 87 -0.45 24.58 8.96
CA ILE A 87 0.44 25.56 9.62
C ILE A 87 1.41 24.80 10.53
N THR A 88 2.71 25.04 10.36
CA THR A 88 3.75 24.44 11.17
C THR A 88 4.51 25.48 11.98
N VAL A 89 4.74 25.22 13.26
CA VAL A 89 5.56 26.04 14.15
C VAL A 89 6.58 25.15 14.83
N LYS A 90 7.86 25.32 14.55
CA LYS A 90 8.94 24.47 15.09
C LYS A 90 8.69 22.98 14.85
N THR A 91 8.10 22.64 13.69
CA THR A 91 7.87 21.26 13.24
C THR A 91 8.85 20.96 12.14
N THR A 92 9.62 19.88 12.28
CA THR A 92 10.72 19.51 11.39
C THR A 92 10.59 18.06 10.91
N ASN A 93 11.18 17.80 9.73
CA ASN A 93 11.33 16.46 9.17
C ASN A 93 10.03 15.62 9.20
N SER A 94 8.89 16.20 8.87
CA SER A 94 7.57 15.59 9.03
C SER A 94 6.82 15.52 7.71
N ILE A 95 5.92 14.53 7.59
CA ILE A 95 5.03 14.36 6.44
C ILE A 95 3.61 14.69 6.93
N ILE A 96 2.99 15.71 6.35
CA ILE A 96 1.66 16.16 6.76
C ILE A 96 0.76 16.22 5.52
N GLN A 97 -0.18 15.30 5.46
CA GLN A 97 -1.18 15.19 4.42
C GLN A 97 -2.54 15.55 5.00
N GLY A 98 -3.03 16.73 4.69
CA GLY A 98 -4.34 17.22 5.11
C GLY A 98 -5.35 17.26 3.98
N THR A 99 -6.62 17.32 4.34
CA THR A 99 -7.75 17.60 3.45
C THR A 99 -8.15 19.07 3.54
N ASN A 100 -9.41 19.37 3.86
CA ASN A 100 -9.93 20.73 3.98
C ASN A 100 -9.80 21.34 5.38
N LYS A 101 -9.61 20.49 6.40
CA LYS A 101 -9.42 20.96 7.79
C LYS A 101 -8.06 21.63 7.95
N LEU A 102 -8.01 22.66 8.79
CA LEU A 102 -6.73 23.22 9.20
C LEU A 102 -6.02 22.24 10.15
N ILE A 103 -4.80 21.85 9.79
CA ILE A 103 -3.88 21.12 10.65
C ILE A 103 -2.82 22.11 11.14
N ALA A 104 -2.74 22.30 12.45
CA ALA A 104 -1.71 23.12 13.08
C ALA A 104 -0.79 22.23 13.92
N THR A 105 0.52 22.30 13.69
CA THR A 105 1.52 21.52 14.43
C THR A 105 2.52 22.44 15.10
N ILE A 106 2.94 22.12 16.34
CA ILE A 106 3.87 22.91 17.13
C ILE A 106 4.88 21.98 17.80
N GLY A 107 6.19 22.20 17.53
CA GLY A 107 7.28 21.52 18.23
C GLY A 107 7.33 20.01 18.00
N LEU A 108 6.93 19.55 16.82
CA LEU A 108 6.94 18.14 16.46
C LEU A 108 8.11 17.84 15.53
N GLU A 109 8.62 16.61 15.61
CA GLU A 109 9.72 16.12 14.78
C GLU A 109 9.47 14.67 14.40
N ASP A 110 9.90 14.28 13.18
CA ASP A 110 9.87 12.91 12.68
C ASP A 110 8.48 12.25 12.72
N ILE A 111 7.42 13.00 12.41
CA ILE A 111 6.06 12.47 12.42
C ILE A 111 5.43 12.39 11.04
N ILE A 112 4.45 11.53 10.95
CA ILE A 112 3.51 11.43 9.83
C ILE A 112 2.12 11.77 10.35
N ILE A 113 1.46 12.70 9.68
CA ILE A 113 0.06 13.06 9.90
C ILE A 113 -0.69 12.85 8.59
N VAL A 114 -1.73 12.05 8.62
CA VAL A 114 -2.63 11.81 7.48
C VAL A 114 -4.06 12.03 7.93
N ASP A 115 -4.68 13.10 7.42
CA ASP A 115 -6.09 13.42 7.64
C ASP A 115 -6.90 13.00 6.42
N THR A 116 -7.90 12.17 6.64
CA THR A 116 -8.92 11.76 5.66
C THR A 116 -10.29 12.29 6.09
N GLU A 117 -11.34 11.97 5.33
CA GLU A 117 -12.70 12.40 5.68
C GLU A 117 -13.20 11.75 6.97
N ASP A 118 -12.79 10.52 7.23
CA ASP A 118 -13.30 9.64 8.29
C ASP A 118 -12.30 9.36 9.41
N ALA A 119 -11.00 9.56 9.19
CA ALA A 119 -9.98 9.23 10.17
C ALA A 119 -8.80 10.21 10.16
N LEU A 120 -8.08 10.26 11.27
CA LEU A 120 -6.81 10.94 11.41
C LEU A 120 -5.76 9.98 11.96
N LEU A 121 -4.72 9.71 11.18
CA LEU A 121 -3.54 8.97 11.61
C LEU A 121 -2.45 9.94 12.02
N ILE A 122 -1.85 9.70 13.18
CA ILE A 122 -0.63 10.36 13.64
C ILE A 122 0.32 9.28 14.14
N CYS A 123 1.51 9.19 13.57
CA CYS A 123 2.54 8.26 14.04
C CYS A 123 3.94 8.84 13.89
N ASN A 124 4.90 8.29 14.61
CA ASN A 124 6.32 8.54 14.35
C ASN A 124 6.76 7.83 13.06
N LYS A 125 7.71 8.40 12.32
CA LYS A 125 8.25 7.81 11.09
C LYS A 125 8.82 6.41 11.31
N ASP A 126 9.44 6.17 12.46
CA ASP A 126 10.03 4.87 12.79
C ASP A 126 8.97 3.78 13.07
N ASN A 127 7.73 4.18 13.35
CA ASN A 127 6.63 3.28 13.73
C ASN A 127 5.59 3.06 12.62
N THR A 128 5.91 3.38 11.39
CA THR A 128 4.96 3.26 10.26
C THR A 128 4.46 1.84 10.01
N GLN A 129 5.24 0.82 10.37
CA GLN A 129 4.83 -0.59 10.24
C GLN A 129 3.77 -1.00 11.27
N ASP A 130 3.68 -0.29 12.40
CA ASP A 130 2.75 -0.60 13.50
C ASP A 130 1.30 -0.20 13.16
N VAL A 131 1.08 0.50 12.03
CA VAL A 131 -0.27 0.75 11.49
C VAL A 131 -1.05 -0.55 11.30
N LYS A 132 -0.36 -1.67 11.05
CA LYS A 132 -0.99 -3.00 10.96
C LYS A 132 -1.68 -3.42 12.26
N GLU A 133 -1.13 -3.04 13.41
CA GLU A 133 -1.73 -3.31 14.73
C GLU A 133 -3.00 -2.48 14.93
N VAL A 134 -3.02 -1.23 14.46
CA VAL A 134 -4.23 -0.40 14.50
C VAL A 134 -5.34 -1.06 13.66
N ILE A 135 -5.00 -1.55 12.46
CA ILE A 135 -5.95 -2.27 11.60
C ILE A 135 -6.47 -3.54 12.29
N ALA A 136 -5.60 -4.31 12.95
CA ALA A 136 -6.00 -5.49 13.71
C ALA A 136 -7.00 -5.12 14.83
N ASN A 137 -6.69 -4.09 15.61
CA ASN A 137 -7.55 -3.60 16.69
C ASN A 137 -8.92 -3.09 16.19
N LEU A 138 -8.97 -2.42 15.02
CA LEU A 138 -10.22 -2.01 14.38
C LEU A 138 -11.08 -3.22 14.00
N LYS A 139 -10.45 -4.28 13.45
CA LYS A 139 -11.16 -5.53 13.12
C LYS A 139 -11.70 -6.23 14.36
N GLU A 140 -10.91 -6.37 15.42
CA GLU A 140 -11.31 -6.98 16.68
C GLU A 140 -12.44 -6.23 17.37
N SER A 141 -12.40 -4.89 17.32
CA SER A 141 -13.45 -4.03 17.88
C SER A 141 -14.67 -3.85 16.97
N ASN A 142 -14.71 -4.55 15.83
CA ASN A 142 -15.77 -4.50 14.80
C ASN A 142 -16.03 -3.09 14.23
N ARG A 143 -15.02 -2.24 14.21
CA ARG A 143 -15.06 -0.86 13.64
C ARG A 143 -14.68 -0.88 12.16
N LYS A 144 -15.45 -1.62 11.36
CA LYS A 144 -15.18 -1.87 9.92
C LYS A 144 -15.34 -0.64 9.04
N GLU A 145 -16.01 0.39 9.52
CA GLU A 145 -16.21 1.67 8.84
C GLU A 145 -14.91 2.45 8.58
N TYR A 146 -13.79 2.05 9.24
CA TYR A 146 -12.47 2.67 9.09
C TYR A 146 -11.44 1.75 8.39
N LEU A 147 -11.90 0.70 7.69
CA LEU A 147 -11.03 -0.30 7.04
C LEU A 147 -11.08 -0.22 5.53
#